data_266770c1706b4c5ea80658caa8fa543d
#
_entry.id   266770c1706b4c5ea80658caa8fa543d
#
_cell.length_a   1.000
_cell.length_b   1.000
_cell.length_c   1.000
_cell.angle_alpha   90.00
_cell.angle_beta   90.00
_cell.angle_gamma   90.00
#
_symmetry.space_group_name_H-M   'P 1'
#
loop_
_entity.id
_entity.type
_entity.pdbx_description
1 polymer ?
#
loop_
_entity_poly.entity_id
_entity_poly.type
_entity_poly.pdbx_seq_one_letter_code
_entity_poly.pdbx_strand_id
1 'polypeptide(L)'
;QCEAEFQQALPQMLIMMYGAQNGITVKSNSDSELGMRLVAYLPELHCAVDIAGATVTEKREQSVKAHICQSNRLGYYLIKRTADASQMAAEIKTLFIRNHIYLHTDSEKDVQVLRERFLEWKNRNACKLNGKY
;
A
#
# COMPACT_ATOMS: atom_id res chain seq x y z
N GLN A 1 17.49 5.30 8.80
CA GLN A 1 17.25 5.74 7.44
C GLN A 1 16.56 4.68 6.60
N CYS A 2 17.23 3.54 6.41
CA CYS A 2 16.64 2.45 5.64
C CYS A 2 15.34 1.96 6.25
N GLU A 3 15.29 1.91 7.58
CA GLU A 3 14.09 1.45 8.26
C GLU A 3 12.91 2.42 8.03
N ALA A 4 13.18 3.72 8.11
CA ALA A 4 12.14 4.72 7.87
C ALA A 4 11.63 4.65 6.42
N GLU A 5 12.53 4.47 5.47
CA GLU A 5 12.15 4.32 4.07
C GLU A 5 11.36 3.05 3.83
N PHE A 6 11.76 1.97 4.50
CA PHE A 6 11.03 0.70 4.40
C PHE A 6 9.61 0.86 4.94
N GLN A 7 9.48 1.47 6.12
CA GLN A 7 8.17 1.68 6.74
C GLN A 7 7.25 2.49 5.84
N GLN A 8 7.81 3.48 5.16
CA GLN A 8 7.03 4.32 4.26
C GLN A 8 6.55 3.58 3.03
N ALA A 9 7.37 2.66 2.51
CA ALA A 9 7.05 1.88 1.32
C ALA A 9 6.21 0.65 1.63
N LEU A 10 6.18 0.23 2.88
CA LEU A 10 5.60 -1.07 3.26
C LEU A 10 4.13 -1.25 2.88
N PRO A 11 3.24 -0.29 3.11
CA PRO A 11 1.84 -0.51 2.76
C PRO A 11 1.64 -0.83 1.28
N GLN A 12 2.29 -0.09 0.41
CA GLN A 12 2.16 -0.32 -1.02
C GLN A 12 2.75 -1.67 -1.43
N MET A 13 3.91 -2.02 -0.85
CA MET A 13 4.55 -3.29 -1.15
C MET A 13 3.68 -4.47 -0.71
N LEU A 14 3.03 -4.35 0.45
CA LEU A 14 2.14 -5.40 0.94
C LEU A 14 0.93 -5.58 0.03
N ILE A 15 0.32 -4.47 -0.37
CA ILE A 15 -0.84 -4.54 -1.25
C ILE A 15 -0.46 -5.17 -2.58
N MET A 16 0.69 -4.79 -3.14
CA MET A 16 1.16 -5.34 -4.40
C MET A 16 1.44 -6.83 -4.29
N MET A 17 2.08 -7.24 -3.19
CA MET A 17 2.40 -8.66 -2.98
C MET A 17 1.13 -9.51 -2.84
N TYR A 18 0.21 -9.07 -2.00
CA TYR A 18 -1.03 -9.81 -1.79
C TYR A 18 -1.90 -9.80 -3.04
N GLY A 19 -1.90 -8.69 -3.77
CA GLY A 19 -2.61 -8.62 -5.04
C GLY A 19 -2.06 -9.60 -6.04
N ALA A 20 -0.74 -9.62 -6.20
CA ALA A 20 -0.09 -10.53 -7.15
C ALA A 20 -0.36 -11.99 -6.80
N GLN A 21 -0.36 -12.33 -5.50
CA GLN A 21 -0.62 -13.69 -5.06
C GLN A 21 -2.04 -14.15 -5.38
N ASN A 22 -2.95 -13.22 -5.59
CA ASN A 22 -4.37 -13.52 -5.80
C ASN A 22 -4.88 -13.06 -7.16
N GLY A 23 -3.98 -12.73 -8.07
CA GLY A 23 -4.37 -12.34 -9.41
C GLY A 23 -5.12 -11.02 -9.49
N ILE A 24 -4.91 -10.14 -8.52
CA ILE A 24 -5.56 -8.83 -8.44
C ILE A 24 -4.61 -7.78 -8.99
N THR A 25 -5.11 -6.94 -9.90
CA THR A 25 -4.34 -5.82 -10.41
C THR A 25 -4.22 -4.74 -9.34
N VAL A 26 -3.02 -4.20 -9.18
CA VAL A 26 -2.78 -3.10 -8.26
C VAL A 26 -2.15 -1.95 -9.04
N LYS A 27 -2.83 -0.82 -9.06
CA LYS A 27 -2.28 0.41 -9.64
C LYS A 27 -1.91 1.35 -8.50
N SER A 28 -0.78 2.02 -8.64
CA SER A 28 -0.28 2.87 -7.55
C SER A 28 -0.12 4.30 -8.00
N ASN A 29 -0.09 5.19 -7.01
CA ASN A 29 0.16 6.62 -7.19
C ASN A 29 -0.85 7.29 -8.13
N SER A 30 -0.35 8.02 -9.11
CA SER A 30 -1.17 8.83 -10.01
C SER A 30 -1.74 8.04 -11.17
N ASP A 31 -1.53 6.74 -11.20
CA ASP A 31 -2.01 5.92 -12.31
C ASP A 31 -3.48 5.56 -12.21
N SER A 32 -4.15 6.07 -11.18
CA SER A 32 -5.58 5.81 -11.05
C SER A 32 -6.34 6.61 -12.12
N GLU A 33 -7.35 5.98 -12.67
CA GLU A 33 -8.21 6.60 -13.68
C GLU A 33 -9.00 7.77 -13.13
N LEU A 34 -9.00 7.93 -11.81
CA LEU A 34 -9.72 8.98 -11.13
C LEU A 34 -8.94 10.29 -11.05
N GLY A 35 -7.69 10.28 -11.49
CA GLY A 35 -6.86 11.47 -11.40
C GLY A 35 -6.47 11.84 -9.99
N MET A 36 -6.64 10.94 -9.05
CA MET A 36 -6.27 11.15 -7.65
C MET A 36 -4.98 10.42 -7.32
N ARG A 37 -4.24 10.98 -6.39
CA ARG A 37 -3.05 10.32 -5.86
C ARG A 37 -3.50 9.36 -4.75
N LEU A 38 -3.23 8.08 -4.93
CA LEU A 38 -3.64 7.04 -3.98
C LEU A 38 -2.45 6.14 -3.67
N VAL A 39 -2.48 5.51 -2.49
CA VAL A 39 -1.50 4.47 -2.18
C VAL A 39 -1.67 3.31 -3.16
N ALA A 40 -2.91 2.95 -3.44
CA ALA A 40 -3.20 1.90 -4.40
C ALA A 40 -4.64 2.02 -4.90
N TYR A 41 -4.85 1.51 -6.10
CA TYR A 41 -6.18 1.36 -6.67
C TYR A 41 -6.31 -0.07 -7.17
N LEU A 42 -7.38 -0.74 -6.75
CA LEU A 42 -7.63 -2.15 -7.06
C LEU A 42 -8.87 -2.23 -7.95
N PRO A 43 -8.68 -2.19 -9.29
CA PRO A 43 -9.83 -2.10 -10.20
C PRO A 43 -10.84 -3.23 -10.07
N GLU A 44 -10.37 -4.47 -9.95
CA GLU A 44 -11.29 -5.60 -9.84
C GLU A 44 -12.15 -5.55 -8.58
N LEU A 45 -11.66 -4.88 -7.55
CA LEU A 45 -12.37 -4.77 -6.29
C LEU A 45 -13.13 -3.45 -6.16
N HIS A 46 -13.04 -2.60 -7.18
CA HIS A 46 -13.64 -1.25 -7.15
C HIS A 46 -13.27 -0.51 -5.86
N CYS A 47 -11.98 -0.52 -5.55
CA CYS A 47 -11.52 -0.01 -4.26
C CYS A 47 -10.28 0.86 -4.42
N ALA A 48 -10.36 2.07 -3.86
CA ALA A 48 -9.24 2.98 -3.73
C ALA A 48 -8.72 2.92 -2.30
N VAL A 49 -7.41 2.98 -2.13
CA VAL A 49 -6.78 2.74 -0.84
C VAL A 49 -5.80 3.86 -0.51
N ASP A 50 -5.91 4.36 0.71
CA ASP A 50 -4.97 5.35 1.25
C ASP A 50 -4.64 4.98 2.70
N ILE A 51 -3.60 5.63 3.22
CA ILE A 51 -3.29 5.56 4.65
C ILE A 51 -4.01 6.72 5.32
N ALA A 52 -4.70 6.45 6.43
CA ALA A 52 -5.45 7.48 7.14
C ALA A 52 -4.56 8.67 7.48
N GLY A 53 -5.02 9.86 7.15
CA GLY A 53 -4.28 11.08 7.36
C GLY A 53 -4.16 11.44 8.84
N ALA A 54 -3.04 12.10 9.19
CA ALA A 54 -2.77 12.52 10.56
C ALA A 54 -3.13 13.99 10.79
N THR A 55 -3.01 14.83 9.78
CA THR A 55 -3.25 16.26 9.92
C THR A 55 -4.65 16.65 9.44
N VAL A 56 -5.08 17.85 9.85
CA VAL A 56 -6.36 18.38 9.40
C VAL A 56 -6.41 18.50 7.88
N THR A 57 -5.31 18.96 7.29
CA THR A 57 -5.22 19.10 5.83
C THR A 57 -5.36 17.75 5.13
N GLU A 58 -4.65 16.75 5.63
CA GLU A 58 -4.72 15.41 5.05
C GLU A 58 -6.11 14.82 5.17
N LYS A 59 -6.76 15.03 6.31
CA LYS A 59 -8.11 14.51 6.52
C LYS A 59 -9.13 15.18 5.60
N ARG A 60 -8.93 16.49 5.35
CA ARG A 60 -9.79 17.21 4.39
C ARG A 60 -9.62 16.68 2.99
N GLU A 61 -8.39 16.47 2.57
CA GLU A 61 -8.10 15.91 1.25
C GLU A 61 -8.74 14.53 1.10
N GLN A 62 -8.66 13.74 2.16
CA GLN A 62 -9.25 12.41 2.12
C GLN A 62 -10.78 12.44 2.11
N SER A 63 -11.37 13.45 2.74
CA SER A 63 -12.83 13.65 2.63
C SER A 63 -13.24 13.92 1.19
N VAL A 64 -12.46 14.74 0.49
CA VAL A 64 -12.72 15.02 -0.93
C VAL A 64 -12.57 13.75 -1.75
N LYS A 65 -11.52 12.99 -1.52
CA LYS A 65 -11.30 11.73 -2.23
C LYS A 65 -12.43 10.74 -1.97
N ALA A 66 -12.90 10.67 -0.73
CA ALA A 66 -14.01 9.79 -0.37
C ALA A 66 -15.26 10.16 -1.16
N HIS A 67 -15.51 11.45 -1.30
CA HIS A 67 -16.67 11.92 -2.05
C HIS A 67 -16.55 11.57 -3.54
N ILE A 68 -15.37 11.74 -4.11
CA ILE A 68 -15.11 11.38 -5.50
C ILE A 68 -15.32 9.89 -5.71
N CYS A 69 -14.82 9.08 -4.80
CA CYS A 69 -15.00 7.63 -4.89
C CYS A 69 -16.47 7.25 -4.83
N GLN A 70 -17.20 7.85 -3.90
CA GLN A 70 -18.64 7.59 -3.78
C GLN A 70 -19.37 7.92 -5.06
N SER A 71 -19.04 9.06 -5.68
CA SER A 71 -19.66 9.48 -6.93
C SER A 71 -19.35 8.53 -8.08
N ASN A 72 -18.27 7.81 -8.00
CA ASN A 72 -17.84 6.85 -9.01
C ASN A 72 -18.13 5.40 -8.61
N ARG A 73 -18.90 5.20 -7.56
CA ARG A 73 -19.28 3.88 -7.04
C ARG A 73 -18.09 3.03 -6.69
N LEU A 74 -17.09 3.66 -6.06
CA LEU A 74 -15.88 2.99 -5.59
C LEU A 74 -15.84 3.03 -4.08
N GLY A 75 -15.28 1.97 -3.49
CA GLY A 75 -14.96 1.98 -2.08
C GLY A 75 -13.71 2.83 -1.88
N TYR A 76 -13.62 3.49 -0.75
CA TYR A 76 -12.43 4.23 -0.37
C TYR A 76 -12.01 3.69 1.00
N TYR A 77 -10.93 2.93 1.03
CA TYR A 77 -10.49 2.26 2.24
C TYR A 77 -9.29 3.01 2.82
N LEU A 78 -9.44 3.43 4.07
CA LEU A 78 -8.35 4.10 4.79
C LEU A 78 -7.70 3.09 5.72
N ILE A 79 -6.43 2.77 5.43
CA ILE A 79 -5.66 1.88 6.26
C ILE A 79 -5.24 2.64 7.51
N LYS A 80 -5.45 2.04 8.67
CA LYS A 80 -5.07 2.65 9.94
C LYS A 80 -3.56 2.82 9.99
N ARG A 81 -3.11 4.01 10.35
CA ARG A 81 -1.70 4.32 10.46
C ARG A 81 -1.10 3.59 11.67
N THR A 82 -0.01 2.90 11.46
CA THR A 82 0.69 2.20 12.53
C THR A 82 2.17 2.11 12.20
N ALA A 83 3.01 2.18 13.24
CA ALA A 83 4.45 2.03 13.09
C ALA A 83 4.88 0.57 13.16
N ASP A 84 3.99 -0.33 13.58
CA ASP A 84 4.28 -1.76 13.68
C ASP A 84 4.06 -2.42 12.32
N ALA A 85 5.13 -2.95 11.74
CA ALA A 85 5.07 -3.54 10.40
C ALA A 85 4.12 -4.73 10.32
N SER A 86 4.12 -5.59 11.34
CA SER A 86 3.22 -6.73 11.35
C SER A 86 1.77 -6.30 11.48
N GLN A 87 1.52 -5.25 12.25
CA GLN A 87 0.19 -4.69 12.37
C GLN A 87 -0.25 -4.07 11.04
N MET A 88 0.66 -3.44 10.32
CA MET A 88 0.35 -2.91 8.99
C MET A 88 -0.08 -4.04 8.05
N ALA A 89 0.62 -5.17 8.08
CA ALA A 89 0.24 -6.32 7.27
C ALA A 89 -1.16 -6.81 7.65
N ALA A 90 -1.47 -6.86 8.95
CA ALA A 90 -2.78 -7.28 9.40
C ALA A 90 -3.88 -6.33 8.93
N GLU A 91 -3.61 -5.03 8.97
CA GLU A 91 -4.58 -4.02 8.48
C GLU A 91 -4.86 -4.21 7.00
N ILE A 92 -3.83 -4.47 6.23
CA ILE A 92 -4.00 -4.65 4.78
C ILE A 92 -4.71 -5.98 4.49
N LYS A 93 -4.44 -7.02 5.27
CA LYS A 93 -5.19 -8.27 5.12
C LYS A 93 -6.68 -8.06 5.34
N THR A 94 -7.03 -7.17 6.28
CA THR A 94 -8.43 -6.84 6.53
C THR A 94 -9.09 -6.27 5.28
N LEU A 95 -8.37 -5.44 4.53
CA LEU A 95 -8.88 -4.90 3.27
C LEU A 95 -9.26 -6.04 2.31
N PHE A 96 -8.37 -7.02 2.18
CA PHE A 96 -8.61 -8.16 1.29
C PHE A 96 -9.75 -9.04 1.79
N ILE A 97 -9.80 -9.27 3.11
CA ILE A 97 -10.88 -10.07 3.72
C ILE A 97 -12.24 -9.43 3.45
N ARG A 98 -12.34 -8.11 3.55
CA ARG A 98 -13.60 -7.41 3.28
C ARG A 98 -14.03 -7.56 1.84
N ASN A 99 -13.12 -7.90 0.96
CA ASN A 99 -13.40 -8.16 -0.44
C ASN A 99 -13.41 -9.66 -0.73
N HIS A 100 -13.60 -10.48 0.31
CA HIS A 100 -13.75 -11.94 0.22
C HIS A 100 -12.50 -12.65 -0.29
N ILE A 101 -11.34 -12.06 -0.08
CA ILE A 101 -10.06 -12.67 -0.41
C ILE A 101 -9.36 -12.97 0.90
N TYR A 102 -9.24 -14.24 1.23
CA TYR A 102 -8.70 -14.69 2.51
C TYR A 102 -7.24 -15.10 2.32
N LEU A 103 -6.36 -14.41 3.04
CA LEU A 103 -4.92 -14.62 2.95
C LEU A 103 -4.47 -15.50 4.11
N HIS A 104 -3.93 -16.66 3.78
CA HIS A 104 -3.48 -17.64 4.77
C HIS A 104 -1.98 -17.56 4.93
N THR A 105 -1.48 -16.39 5.26
CA THR A 105 -0.05 -16.15 5.41
C THR A 105 0.24 -15.54 6.76
N ASP A 106 1.51 -15.68 7.19
CA ASP A 106 1.99 -15.14 8.45
C ASP A 106 2.46 -13.71 8.21
N SER A 107 1.86 -12.76 8.92
CA SER A 107 2.18 -11.33 8.77
C SER A 107 3.65 -11.05 9.01
N GLU A 108 4.25 -11.69 10.02
CA GLU A 108 5.67 -11.45 10.33
C GLU A 108 6.58 -11.96 9.22
N LYS A 109 6.25 -13.12 8.66
CA LYS A 109 7.01 -13.67 7.54
C LYS A 109 6.87 -12.82 6.30
N ASP A 110 5.66 -12.32 6.05
CA ASP A 110 5.40 -11.46 4.89
C ASP A 110 6.25 -10.20 4.99
N VAL A 111 6.28 -9.58 6.16
CA VAL A 111 7.08 -8.38 6.39
C VAL A 111 8.56 -8.68 6.22
N GLN A 112 9.01 -9.82 6.74
CA GLN A 112 10.42 -10.19 6.63
C GLN A 112 10.85 -10.39 5.18
N VAL A 113 10.02 -11.05 4.39
CA VAL A 113 10.30 -11.24 2.96
C VAL A 113 10.43 -9.89 2.26
N LEU A 114 9.52 -8.97 2.55
CA LEU A 114 9.55 -7.66 1.92
C LEU A 114 10.74 -6.83 2.39
N ARG A 115 11.09 -6.95 3.66
CA ARG A 115 12.27 -6.25 4.21
C ARG A 115 13.54 -6.70 3.51
N GLU A 116 13.69 -8.01 3.30
CA GLU A 116 14.85 -8.54 2.61
C GLU A 116 14.91 -8.07 1.17
N ARG A 117 13.78 -8.07 0.47
CA ARG A 117 13.71 -7.58 -0.90
C ARG A 117 14.04 -6.10 -0.99
N PHE A 118 13.54 -5.33 -0.04
CA PHE A 118 13.77 -3.89 0.00
C PHE A 118 15.25 -3.58 0.21
N LEU A 119 15.90 -4.27 1.15
CA LEU A 119 17.32 -4.09 1.42
C LEU A 119 18.15 -4.50 0.22
N GLU A 120 17.78 -5.59 -0.43
CA GLU A 120 18.46 -6.05 -1.63
C GLU A 120 18.38 -5.00 -2.74
N TRP A 121 17.19 -4.45 -2.92
CA TRP A 121 16.97 -3.41 -3.92
C TRP A 121 17.80 -2.16 -3.60
N LYS A 122 17.83 -1.76 -2.34
CA LYS A 122 18.60 -0.60 -1.91
C LYS A 122 20.08 -0.82 -2.17
N ASN A 123 20.59 -2.00 -1.86
CA ASN A 123 22.01 -2.31 -2.06
C ASN A 123 22.37 -2.26 -3.55
N ARG A 124 21.55 -2.81 -4.40
CA ARG A 124 21.80 -2.78 -5.84
C ARG A 124 21.80 -1.34 -6.38
N ASN A 125 20.88 -0.54 -5.92
CA ASN A 125 20.77 0.84 -6.38
C ASN A 125 21.89 1.71 -5.81
N ALA A 126 22.31 1.45 -4.59
CA ALA A 126 23.45 2.14 -4.00
C ALA A 126 24.72 1.87 -4.81
N CYS A 127 24.91 0.62 -5.20
CA CYS A 127 26.05 0.25 -6.05
C CYS A 127 26.00 0.97 -7.39
N LYS A 128 24.84 1.05 -8.00
CA LYS A 128 24.65 1.76 -9.27
C LYS A 128 24.96 3.24 -9.14
N LEU A 129 24.51 3.83 -8.05
CA LEU A 129 24.71 5.27 -7.82
C LEU A 129 26.16 5.61 -7.53
N ASN A 130 26.84 4.75 -6.79
CA ASN A 130 28.23 4.98 -6.42
C ASN A 130 29.20 4.54 -7.50
N GLY A 131 28.78 3.81 -8.38
CA GLY A 131 29.45 3.18 -9.36
C GLY A 131 30.52 3.68 -10.15
N LYS A 132 30.66 3.62 -10.13
CA LYS A 132 31.06 3.52 -10.54
C LYS A 132 31.36 3.36 -11.37
N TYR A 133 31.19 3.53 -11.42
CA TYR A 133 31.48 3.33 -12.25
C TYR A 133 31.79 3.99 -12.88
#